data_8c191ca0b2b413ebf2f92538fad242c1
#
_entry.id   8c191ca0b2b413ebf2f92538fad242c1
#
_cell.length_a   1.000
_cell.length_b   1.000
_cell.length_c   1.000
_cell.angle_alpha   90.00
_cell.angle_beta   90.00
_cell.angle_gamma   90.00
#
_symmetry.space_group_name_H-M   'P 1'
#
loop_
_entity.id
_entity.type
_entity.pdbx_description
1 polymer ?
#
loop_
_entity_poly.entity_id
_entity_poly.type
_entity_poly.pdbx_seq_one_letter_code
_entity_poly.pdbx_strand_id
1 'polypeptide(L)'
;LLDAGVDMRFRTSCTQVLTEGDACMGVAVDGPDGPCEIRARQTVVATGRRGADWLDRMCREHGIAHRAGPVDIGVRVEVRNEVMETVNDVLYEGKLVGYPLPFKNKVRTFCQNPGGFVSQENYDGGLAVVNGHSYKERKSPNTNLAVLCSQNFSVPFDQPIAYAQKVGELTNMLGDGGILVQRFGDILDGKRTWDKELRQSNVAPTLADAVAGDITAAMPYRAMTNIVNFMLAVDEVVPGFAARETLLYSPELKFYSNRVDMDARFRTSVSGLLLGRFERVDARAHDGERDGRSGGQDHGRRALNRYDAAHTPFA
;
A
#
# COMPACT_ATOMS: atom_id res chain seq x y z
N LEU A 1 -25.10 4.16 17.73
CA LEU A 1 -24.15 4.78 18.67
C LEU A 1 -24.85 5.87 19.49
N LEU A 2 -25.53 6.83 18.87
CA LEU A 2 -26.30 7.88 19.54
C LEU A 2 -27.34 7.28 20.50
N ASP A 3 -28.08 6.25 20.06
CA ASP A 3 -29.05 5.53 20.89
C ASP A 3 -28.41 4.84 22.11
N ALA A 4 -27.12 4.59 22.06
CA ALA A 4 -26.34 4.04 23.18
C ALA A 4 -25.71 5.13 24.07
N GLY A 5 -26.07 6.40 23.88
CA GLY A 5 -25.56 7.52 24.65
C GLY A 5 -24.12 7.94 24.32
N VAL A 6 -23.63 7.59 23.12
CA VAL A 6 -22.29 8.02 22.66
C VAL A 6 -22.36 9.47 22.17
N ASP A 7 -21.54 10.35 22.75
CA ASP A 7 -21.36 11.73 22.27
C ASP A 7 -20.47 11.72 21.01
N MET A 8 -21.03 12.07 19.86
CA MET A 8 -20.35 12.12 18.58
C MET A 8 -20.13 13.57 18.16
N ARG A 9 -18.89 14.02 18.14
CA ARG A 9 -18.52 15.38 17.76
C ARG A 9 -17.92 15.41 16.35
N PHE A 10 -18.69 15.97 15.42
CA PHE A 10 -18.27 16.20 14.04
C PHE A 10 -17.54 17.52 13.88
N ARG A 11 -16.68 17.62 12.86
CA ARG A 11 -15.86 18.81 12.58
C ARG A 11 -15.05 19.27 13.80
N THR A 12 -14.61 18.31 14.61
CA THR A 12 -13.85 18.53 15.83
C THR A 12 -12.50 17.82 15.69
N SER A 13 -11.42 18.57 15.77
CA SER A 13 -10.06 18.07 15.65
C SER A 13 -9.44 17.91 17.03
N CYS A 14 -8.84 16.76 17.31
CA CYS A 14 -7.99 16.59 18.48
C CYS A 14 -6.66 17.29 18.25
N THR A 15 -6.34 18.28 19.06
CA THR A 15 -5.10 19.05 18.94
C THR A 15 -4.00 18.50 19.82
N GLN A 16 -4.32 17.99 21.01
CA GLN A 16 -3.34 17.54 21.98
C GLN A 16 -3.93 16.45 22.91
N VAL A 17 -3.08 15.54 23.37
CA VAL A 17 -3.37 14.65 24.51
C VAL A 17 -2.95 15.39 25.79
N LEU A 18 -3.84 15.44 26.76
CA LEU A 18 -3.60 16.07 28.07
C LEU A 18 -3.04 15.05 29.04
N THR A 19 -1.92 15.38 29.71
CA THR A 19 -1.28 14.51 30.70
C THR A 19 -1.01 15.22 32.02
N GLU A 20 -1.06 14.49 33.11
CA GLU A 20 -0.55 14.90 34.42
C GLU A 20 0.43 13.82 34.90
N GLY A 21 1.73 14.17 34.95
CA GLY A 21 2.79 13.18 35.09
C GLY A 21 2.72 12.13 33.96
N ASP A 22 2.74 10.85 34.32
CA ASP A 22 2.69 9.74 33.37
C ASP A 22 1.23 9.27 33.04
N ALA A 23 0.21 10.05 33.40
CA ALA A 23 -1.19 9.69 33.19
C ALA A 23 -1.89 10.60 32.18
N CYS A 24 -2.60 9.98 31.22
CA CYS A 24 -3.52 10.69 30.32
C CYS A 24 -4.78 11.11 31.05
N MET A 25 -5.12 12.39 30.96
CA MET A 25 -6.31 12.99 31.58
C MET A 25 -7.42 13.29 30.59
N GLY A 26 -7.18 13.10 29.30
CA GLY A 26 -8.12 13.43 28.23
C GLY A 26 -7.45 14.05 27.02
N VAL A 27 -8.19 14.88 26.29
CA VAL A 27 -7.72 15.55 25.07
C VAL A 27 -8.16 17.01 25.02
N ALA A 28 -7.34 17.84 24.38
CA ALA A 28 -7.76 19.14 23.90
C ALA A 28 -8.27 19.00 22.47
N VAL A 29 -9.38 19.64 22.17
CA VAL A 29 -10.01 19.63 20.86
C VAL A 29 -10.35 21.02 20.39
N ASP A 30 -10.41 21.20 19.08
CA ASP A 30 -10.90 22.41 18.42
C ASP A 30 -12.06 22.02 17.49
N GLY A 31 -13.19 22.66 17.68
CA GLY A 31 -14.44 22.36 17.00
C GLY A 31 -15.24 23.61 16.65
N PRO A 32 -16.47 23.46 16.14
CA PRO A 32 -17.32 24.58 15.75
C PRO A 32 -17.59 25.62 16.85
N ASP A 33 -17.57 25.16 18.11
CA ASP A 33 -17.81 25.99 19.29
C ASP A 33 -16.49 26.53 19.90
N GLY A 34 -15.37 26.35 19.21
CA GLY A 34 -14.04 26.73 19.64
C GLY A 34 -13.31 25.64 20.43
N PRO A 35 -12.10 25.96 20.93
CA PRO A 35 -11.27 25.01 21.65
C PRO A 35 -11.84 24.66 23.02
N CYS A 36 -11.80 23.38 23.37
CA CYS A 36 -12.17 22.92 24.70
C CYS A 36 -11.39 21.65 25.11
N GLU A 37 -11.45 21.32 26.41
CA GLU A 37 -10.86 20.08 26.95
C GLU A 37 -11.96 19.06 27.21
N ILE A 38 -11.67 17.81 26.86
CA ILE A 38 -12.51 16.66 27.17
C ILE A 38 -11.73 15.77 28.13
N ARG A 39 -12.15 15.73 29.39
CA ARG A 39 -11.54 14.91 30.44
C ARG A 39 -12.04 13.47 30.35
N ALA A 40 -11.15 12.50 30.44
CA ALA A 40 -11.47 11.08 30.38
C ALA A 40 -10.49 10.25 31.20
N ARG A 41 -10.99 9.17 31.81
CA ARG A 41 -10.14 8.20 32.52
C ARG A 41 -9.30 7.34 31.56
N GLN A 42 -9.79 7.14 30.36
CA GLN A 42 -9.12 6.41 29.29
C GLN A 42 -9.36 7.14 27.97
N THR A 43 -8.31 7.27 27.19
CA THR A 43 -8.34 7.86 25.86
C THR A 43 -7.86 6.84 24.85
N VAL A 44 -8.65 6.60 23.79
CA VAL A 44 -8.26 5.72 22.69
C VAL A 44 -7.96 6.58 21.46
N VAL A 45 -6.71 6.54 20.99
CA VAL A 45 -6.28 7.21 19.77
C VAL A 45 -6.41 6.24 18.61
N ALA A 46 -7.25 6.57 17.62
CA ALA A 46 -7.54 5.76 16.45
C ALA A 46 -7.60 6.63 15.17
N THR A 47 -6.55 7.40 14.93
CA THR A 47 -6.49 8.46 13.90
C THR A 47 -6.37 7.94 12.47
N GLY A 48 -6.14 6.65 12.28
CA GLY A 48 -5.95 6.07 10.96
C GLY A 48 -4.71 6.61 10.21
N ARG A 49 -4.66 6.38 8.91
CA ARG A 49 -3.49 6.78 8.09
C ARG A 49 -3.33 8.29 7.95
N ARG A 50 -4.45 9.01 7.88
CA ARG A 50 -4.45 10.48 7.76
C ARG A 50 -3.88 11.18 8.99
N GLY A 51 -4.02 10.58 10.17
CA GLY A 51 -3.47 11.10 11.41
C GLY A 51 -2.05 10.63 11.73
N ALA A 52 -1.31 10.07 10.79
CA ALA A 52 0.03 9.52 11.04
C ALA A 52 1.03 10.58 11.52
N ASP A 53 1.01 11.78 10.94
CA ASP A 53 1.90 12.89 11.34
C ASP A 53 1.53 13.44 12.74
N TRP A 54 0.23 13.51 13.02
CA TRP A 54 -0.25 13.90 14.35
C TRP A 54 0.16 12.85 15.40
N LEU A 55 0.03 11.55 15.06
CA LEU A 55 0.43 10.45 15.93
C LEU A 55 1.94 10.47 16.22
N ASP A 56 2.77 10.75 15.21
CA ASP A 56 4.22 10.88 15.37
C ASP A 56 4.59 12.00 16.35
N ARG A 57 4.02 13.19 16.16
CA ARG A 57 4.22 14.32 17.07
C ARG A 57 3.78 13.99 18.49
N MET A 58 2.57 13.46 18.66
CA MET A 58 2.03 13.06 19.96
C MET A 58 2.95 12.06 20.67
N CYS A 59 3.46 11.05 19.95
CA CYS A 59 4.39 10.10 20.53
C CYS A 59 5.71 10.76 20.97
N ARG A 60 6.24 11.68 20.18
CA ARG A 60 7.48 12.43 20.54
C ARG A 60 7.25 13.33 21.77
N GLU A 61 6.14 14.07 21.80
CA GLU A 61 5.79 14.98 22.89
C GLU A 61 5.64 14.25 24.24
N HIS A 62 5.12 13.02 24.21
CA HIS A 62 4.89 12.23 25.42
C HIS A 62 5.92 11.12 25.66
N GLY A 63 7.05 11.12 24.93
CA GLY A 63 8.11 10.14 25.12
C GLY A 63 7.68 8.69 24.84
N ILE A 64 6.66 8.49 24.01
CA ILE A 64 6.17 7.15 23.64
C ILE A 64 7.07 6.59 22.54
N ALA A 65 7.66 5.43 22.80
CA ALA A 65 8.52 4.76 21.83
C ALA A 65 7.71 4.35 20.59
N HIS A 66 8.19 4.77 19.43
CA HIS A 66 7.56 4.48 18.15
C HIS A 66 8.59 4.49 17.02
N ARG A 67 8.19 3.96 15.89
CA ARG A 67 9.00 3.95 14.65
C ARG A 67 8.10 4.13 13.44
N ALA A 68 8.65 4.72 12.39
CA ALA A 68 7.97 4.83 11.11
C ALA A 68 7.61 3.43 10.56
N GLY A 69 6.41 3.30 10.03
CA GLY A 69 5.97 2.10 9.32
C GLY A 69 6.66 1.97 7.96
N PRO A 70 6.69 0.78 7.35
CA PRO A 70 7.10 0.64 5.96
C PRO A 70 6.08 1.35 5.06
N VAL A 71 6.49 1.65 3.82
CA VAL A 71 5.57 2.03 2.76
C VAL A 71 5.65 1.02 1.64
N ASP A 72 4.53 0.77 0.98
CA ASP A 72 4.51 0.01 -0.25
C ASP A 72 4.37 0.98 -1.43
N ILE A 73 5.27 0.86 -2.39
CA ILE A 73 5.26 1.59 -3.65
C ILE A 73 5.09 0.55 -4.76
N GLY A 74 4.13 0.77 -5.63
CA GLY A 74 3.83 -0.21 -6.65
C GLY A 74 3.05 0.33 -7.83
N VAL A 75 2.47 -0.60 -8.53
CA VAL A 75 1.65 -0.37 -9.71
C VAL A 75 0.34 -1.14 -9.59
N ARG A 76 -0.69 -0.68 -10.27
CA ARG A 76 -1.86 -1.50 -10.55
C ARG A 76 -1.69 -2.17 -11.89
N VAL A 77 -1.82 -3.47 -11.89
CA VAL A 77 -1.73 -4.31 -13.08
C VAL A 77 -3.13 -4.59 -13.59
N GLU A 78 -3.34 -4.49 -14.89
CA GLU A 78 -4.59 -4.83 -15.56
C GLU A 78 -4.30 -5.82 -16.69
N VAL A 79 -5.00 -6.96 -16.65
CA VAL A 79 -4.91 -8.05 -17.63
C VAL A 79 -6.31 -8.48 -18.06
N ARG A 80 -6.42 -9.20 -19.17
CA ARG A 80 -7.68 -9.82 -19.58
C ARG A 80 -8.18 -10.80 -18.51
N ASN A 81 -9.51 -10.93 -18.35
CA ASN A 81 -10.12 -11.85 -17.38
C ASN A 81 -9.65 -13.30 -17.59
N GLU A 82 -9.46 -13.70 -18.84
CA GLU A 82 -9.05 -15.06 -19.21
C GLU A 82 -7.69 -15.45 -18.64
N VAL A 83 -6.77 -14.47 -18.47
CA VAL A 83 -5.46 -14.68 -17.85
C VAL A 83 -5.59 -15.09 -16.38
N MET A 84 -6.56 -14.50 -15.69
CA MET A 84 -6.77 -14.72 -14.24
C MET A 84 -7.87 -15.74 -13.93
N GLU A 85 -8.49 -16.36 -14.94
CA GLU A 85 -9.67 -17.23 -14.79
C GLU A 85 -9.41 -18.35 -13.77
N THR A 86 -8.31 -19.09 -13.90
CA THR A 86 -7.96 -20.18 -12.98
C THR A 86 -7.83 -19.76 -11.51
N VAL A 87 -7.46 -18.49 -11.27
CA VAL A 87 -7.37 -17.92 -9.92
C VAL A 87 -8.72 -17.39 -9.48
N ASN A 88 -9.42 -16.66 -10.37
CA ASN A 88 -10.69 -16.02 -10.08
C ASN A 88 -11.82 -17.02 -9.77
N ASP A 89 -11.80 -18.20 -10.40
CA ASP A 89 -12.80 -19.25 -10.19
C ASP A 89 -12.70 -19.91 -8.82
N VAL A 90 -11.53 -19.86 -8.20
CA VAL A 90 -11.27 -20.54 -6.91
C VAL A 90 -11.17 -19.55 -5.76
N LEU A 91 -10.67 -18.35 -6.02
CA LEU A 91 -10.37 -17.35 -5.00
C LEU A 91 -11.00 -15.99 -5.35
N TYR A 92 -11.71 -15.41 -4.38
CA TYR A 92 -12.17 -14.02 -4.53
C TYR A 92 -10.99 -13.04 -4.59
N GLU A 93 -9.95 -13.27 -3.80
CA GLU A 93 -8.72 -12.48 -3.79
C GLU A 93 -7.50 -13.41 -3.62
N GLY A 94 -6.72 -13.55 -4.69
CA GLY A 94 -5.45 -14.26 -4.66
C GLY A 94 -4.34 -13.39 -4.04
N LYS A 95 -3.61 -13.94 -3.06
CA LYS A 95 -2.49 -13.23 -2.44
C LYS A 95 -1.18 -13.95 -2.70
N LEU A 96 -0.43 -13.46 -3.68
CA LEU A 96 0.91 -13.92 -4.00
C LEU A 96 1.95 -13.04 -3.29
N VAL A 97 2.99 -13.66 -2.76
CA VAL A 97 4.10 -12.97 -2.08
C VAL A 97 5.41 -13.54 -2.58
N GLY A 98 6.34 -12.68 -2.97
CA GLY A 98 7.67 -13.07 -3.43
C GLY A 98 8.76 -12.11 -2.95
N TYR A 99 10.00 -12.55 -3.15
CA TYR A 99 11.22 -11.82 -2.80
C TYR A 99 12.19 -11.85 -3.99
N PRO A 100 11.87 -11.14 -5.09
CA PRO A 100 12.62 -11.25 -6.34
C PRO A 100 14.07 -10.81 -6.20
N LEU A 101 14.95 -11.46 -6.95
CA LEU A 101 16.33 -11.02 -7.10
C LEU A 101 16.37 -9.73 -7.95
N PRO A 102 17.42 -8.92 -7.87
CA PRO A 102 18.58 -9.05 -6.95
C PRO A 102 18.32 -8.49 -5.55
N PHE A 103 17.31 -7.64 -5.36
CA PHE A 103 17.15 -6.84 -4.16
C PHE A 103 16.39 -7.53 -3.03
N LYS A 104 15.59 -8.55 -3.33
CA LYS A 104 14.82 -9.33 -2.37
C LYS A 104 13.87 -8.49 -1.49
N ASN A 105 13.40 -7.35 -1.97
CA ASN A 105 12.31 -6.65 -1.30
C ASN A 105 11.06 -7.53 -1.39
N LYS A 106 10.23 -7.48 -0.35
CA LYS A 106 8.94 -8.16 -0.38
C LYS A 106 8.06 -7.52 -1.45
N VAL A 107 7.61 -8.30 -2.42
CA VAL A 107 6.57 -7.92 -3.38
C VAL A 107 5.34 -8.78 -3.14
N ARG A 108 4.17 -8.19 -3.27
CA ARG A 108 2.91 -8.89 -3.07
C ARG A 108 1.80 -8.37 -3.98
N THR A 109 0.88 -9.25 -4.33
CA THR A 109 -0.41 -8.84 -4.89
C THR A 109 -1.32 -8.30 -3.79
N PHE A 110 -2.24 -7.41 -4.17
CA PHE A 110 -3.20 -6.82 -3.25
C PHE A 110 -4.45 -6.32 -3.99
N CYS A 111 -5.61 -6.40 -3.35
CA CYS A 111 -6.87 -5.85 -3.85
C CYS A 111 -7.16 -6.28 -5.30
N GLN A 112 -7.35 -7.60 -5.49
CA GLN A 112 -7.72 -8.17 -6.78
C GLN A 112 -9.20 -7.89 -7.07
N ASN A 113 -9.49 -7.48 -8.31
CA ASN A 113 -10.82 -7.09 -8.77
C ASN A 113 -11.15 -7.80 -10.09
N PRO A 114 -11.70 -9.03 -10.03
CA PRO A 114 -12.16 -9.75 -11.22
C PRO A 114 -13.30 -9.00 -11.93
N GLY A 115 -13.17 -8.76 -13.23
CA GLY A 115 -14.12 -7.96 -13.99
C GLY A 115 -14.28 -6.53 -13.46
N GLY A 116 -13.26 -6.02 -12.76
CA GLY A 116 -13.26 -4.70 -12.14
C GLY A 116 -12.72 -3.61 -13.05
N PHE A 117 -12.69 -2.41 -12.52
CA PHE A 117 -12.21 -1.21 -13.20
C PHE A 117 -11.04 -0.63 -12.42
N VAL A 118 -10.02 -0.14 -13.11
CA VAL A 118 -8.99 0.72 -12.52
C VAL A 118 -9.62 2.07 -12.22
N SER A 119 -9.31 2.63 -11.07
CA SER A 119 -9.85 3.90 -10.60
C SER A 119 -8.75 4.81 -10.06
N GLN A 120 -8.98 6.12 -10.10
CA GLN A 120 -8.14 7.11 -9.46
C GLN A 120 -8.75 7.51 -8.11
N GLU A 121 -7.91 7.63 -7.10
CA GLU A 121 -8.21 8.24 -5.81
C GLU A 121 -7.35 9.49 -5.65
N ASN A 122 -7.93 10.54 -5.08
CA ASN A 122 -7.19 11.76 -4.78
C ASN A 122 -6.97 11.86 -3.27
N TYR A 123 -5.71 12.00 -2.88
CA TYR A 123 -5.30 12.26 -1.51
C TYR A 123 -5.21 13.77 -1.25
N ASP A 124 -5.06 14.14 0.01
CA ASP A 124 -4.85 15.54 0.39
C ASP A 124 -3.63 16.13 -0.34
N GLY A 125 -3.72 17.39 -0.72
CA GLY A 125 -2.66 18.06 -1.50
C GLY A 125 -2.68 17.75 -3.01
N GLY A 126 -3.73 17.09 -3.53
CA GLY A 126 -3.90 16.83 -4.96
C GLY A 126 -3.12 15.62 -5.48
N LEU A 127 -2.55 14.80 -4.60
CA LEU A 127 -1.86 13.57 -5.00
C LEU A 127 -2.86 12.56 -5.55
N ALA A 128 -2.76 12.24 -6.84
CA ALA A 128 -3.52 11.19 -7.49
C ALA A 128 -2.82 9.83 -7.33
N VAL A 129 -3.55 8.83 -6.86
CA VAL A 129 -3.07 7.44 -6.76
C VAL A 129 -4.05 6.50 -7.44
N VAL A 130 -3.54 5.40 -7.97
CA VAL A 130 -4.38 4.40 -8.61
C VAL A 130 -4.94 3.43 -7.56
N ASN A 131 -6.16 2.96 -7.80
CA ASN A 131 -6.81 1.89 -7.06
C ASN A 131 -7.66 1.04 -8.00
N GLY A 132 -8.36 0.03 -7.50
CA GLY A 132 -9.31 -0.78 -8.26
C GLY A 132 -10.69 -0.77 -7.62
N HIS A 133 -11.69 -0.93 -8.46
CA HIS A 133 -13.08 -0.98 -8.02
C HIS A 133 -13.86 -2.10 -8.69
N SER A 134 -14.64 -2.83 -7.92
CA SER A 134 -15.55 -3.86 -8.41
C SER A 134 -17.01 -3.42 -8.23
N TYR A 135 -17.77 -3.42 -9.30
CA TYR A 135 -19.21 -3.23 -9.23
C TYR A 135 -19.92 -4.59 -9.15
N LYS A 136 -21.07 -4.62 -8.50
CA LYS A 136 -21.87 -5.85 -8.38
C LYS A 136 -22.37 -6.32 -9.75
N GLU A 137 -22.92 -5.41 -10.53
CA GLU A 137 -23.64 -5.72 -11.79
C GLU A 137 -22.84 -5.36 -13.05
N ARG A 138 -21.98 -4.32 -12.96
CA ARG A 138 -21.17 -3.87 -14.09
C ARG A 138 -19.80 -4.55 -14.07
N LYS A 139 -19.46 -5.26 -15.14
CA LYS A 139 -18.17 -5.94 -15.28
C LYS A 139 -17.41 -5.43 -16.49
N SER A 140 -16.09 -5.38 -16.37
CA SER A 140 -15.14 -5.15 -17.46
C SER A 140 -14.63 -6.48 -18.03
N PRO A 141 -14.01 -6.48 -19.22
CA PRO A 141 -13.35 -7.66 -19.76
C PRO A 141 -12.02 -7.96 -19.06
N ASN A 142 -11.62 -7.18 -18.06
CA ASN A 142 -10.32 -7.25 -17.43
C ASN A 142 -10.41 -7.57 -15.93
N THR A 143 -9.35 -8.16 -15.40
CA THR A 143 -9.07 -8.24 -13.97
C THR A 143 -7.95 -7.26 -13.66
N ASN A 144 -8.07 -6.52 -12.55
CA ASN A 144 -7.00 -5.67 -12.08
C ASN A 144 -6.60 -5.98 -10.64
N LEU A 145 -5.34 -5.78 -10.31
CA LEU A 145 -4.79 -5.98 -8.96
C LEU A 145 -3.54 -5.11 -8.76
N ALA A 146 -3.28 -4.73 -7.51
CA ALA A 146 -2.04 -4.04 -7.18
C ALA A 146 -0.87 -5.03 -7.06
N VAL A 147 0.30 -4.64 -7.55
CA VAL A 147 1.59 -5.27 -7.29
C VAL A 147 2.43 -4.26 -6.50
N LEU A 148 2.64 -4.55 -5.23
CA LEU A 148 3.22 -3.65 -4.24
C LEU A 148 4.58 -4.14 -3.78
N CYS A 149 5.60 -3.27 -3.88
CA CYS A 149 6.95 -3.52 -3.38
C CYS A 149 7.16 -2.77 -2.07
N SER A 150 7.44 -3.50 -0.97
CA SER A 150 7.68 -2.91 0.34
C SER A 150 9.04 -2.23 0.39
N GLN A 151 9.05 -0.96 0.78
CA GLN A 151 10.25 -0.18 1.00
C GLN A 151 10.57 -0.10 2.48
N ASN A 152 11.78 -0.50 2.84
CA ASN A 152 12.30 -0.40 4.19
C ASN A 152 13.45 0.60 4.20
N PHE A 153 13.46 1.45 5.18
CA PHE A 153 14.49 2.47 5.34
C PHE A 153 15.23 2.26 6.66
N SER A 154 16.46 2.75 6.73
CA SER A 154 17.31 2.72 7.91
C SER A 154 17.73 4.15 8.27
N VAL A 155 18.12 4.33 9.53
CA VAL A 155 18.72 5.59 9.98
C VAL A 155 19.83 6.05 9.02
N PRO A 156 19.94 7.37 8.75
CA PRO A 156 19.26 8.48 9.42
C PRO A 156 17.86 8.81 8.85
N PHE A 157 17.36 8.07 7.86
CA PHE A 157 16.08 8.39 7.20
C PHE A 157 14.89 7.79 7.98
N ASP A 158 13.92 8.62 8.34
CA ASP A 158 12.76 8.28 9.17
C ASP A 158 11.40 8.75 8.59
N GLN A 159 11.36 9.24 7.34
CA GLN A 159 10.17 9.80 6.71
C GLN A 159 9.67 8.98 5.49
N PRO A 160 9.37 7.68 5.64
CA PRO A 160 8.99 6.83 4.52
C PRO A 160 7.71 7.29 3.80
N ILE A 161 6.75 7.86 4.53
CA ILE A 161 5.51 8.40 3.95
C ILE A 161 5.84 9.56 3.00
N ALA A 162 6.64 10.53 3.47
CA ALA A 162 7.07 11.66 2.64
C ALA A 162 7.83 11.21 1.39
N TYR A 163 8.68 10.18 1.52
CA TYR A 163 9.36 9.58 0.36
C TYR A 163 8.36 9.05 -0.68
N ALA A 164 7.39 8.25 -0.23
CA ALA A 164 6.40 7.67 -1.15
C ALA A 164 5.48 8.73 -1.75
N GLN A 165 5.13 9.79 -1.00
CA GLN A 165 4.41 10.96 -1.52
C GLN A 165 5.20 11.64 -2.63
N LYS A 166 6.51 11.86 -2.45
CA LYS A 166 7.37 12.46 -3.49
C LYS A 166 7.47 11.60 -4.76
N VAL A 167 7.52 10.28 -4.62
CA VAL A 167 7.43 9.38 -5.79
C VAL A 167 6.09 9.54 -6.51
N GLY A 168 4.99 9.63 -5.76
CA GLY A 168 3.67 9.87 -6.33
C GLY A 168 3.56 11.22 -7.03
N GLU A 169 4.00 12.30 -6.39
CA GLU A 169 4.02 13.65 -6.96
C GLU A 169 4.84 13.70 -8.26
N LEU A 170 6.01 13.05 -8.29
CA LEU A 170 6.84 12.97 -9.49
C LEU A 170 6.12 12.22 -10.62
N THR A 171 5.44 11.11 -10.28
CA THR A 171 4.66 10.35 -11.26
C THR A 171 3.50 11.19 -11.80
N ASN A 172 2.77 11.88 -10.93
CA ASN A 172 1.66 12.75 -11.34
C ASN A 172 2.16 13.93 -12.21
N MET A 173 3.33 14.48 -11.92
CA MET A 173 3.95 15.53 -12.76
C MET A 173 4.13 15.06 -14.20
N LEU A 174 4.58 13.82 -14.42
CA LEU A 174 4.72 13.23 -15.75
C LEU A 174 3.39 12.90 -16.42
N GLY A 175 2.33 12.73 -15.64
CA GLY A 175 0.96 12.46 -16.07
C GLY A 175 0.04 13.68 -16.08
N ASP A 176 0.57 14.91 -16.11
CA ASP A 176 -0.20 16.16 -16.05
C ASP A 176 -1.22 16.18 -14.88
N GLY A 177 -0.79 15.72 -13.71
CA GLY A 177 -1.60 15.60 -12.50
C GLY A 177 -2.40 14.30 -12.38
N GLY A 178 -2.36 13.42 -13.38
CA GLY A 178 -3.11 12.17 -13.43
C GLY A 178 -2.27 10.91 -13.23
N ILE A 179 -2.88 9.79 -13.55
CA ILE A 179 -2.29 8.45 -13.48
C ILE A 179 -1.57 8.12 -14.80
N LEU A 180 -0.32 7.67 -14.71
CA LEU A 180 0.40 7.12 -15.86
C LEU A 180 -0.03 5.67 -16.13
N VAL A 181 -0.07 5.31 -17.42
CA VAL A 181 -0.23 3.92 -17.87
C VAL A 181 0.87 3.55 -18.85
N GLN A 182 1.43 2.35 -18.70
CA GLN A 182 2.47 1.81 -19.58
C GLN A 182 2.24 0.32 -19.82
N ARG A 183 2.49 -0.16 -21.02
CA ARG A 183 2.45 -1.60 -21.33
C ARG A 183 3.71 -2.27 -20.78
N PHE A 184 3.55 -3.48 -20.27
CA PHE A 184 4.65 -4.26 -19.71
C PHE A 184 5.76 -4.50 -20.74
N GLY A 185 5.41 -4.82 -21.99
CA GLY A 185 6.37 -4.99 -23.07
C GLY A 185 7.21 -3.75 -23.36
N ASP A 186 6.63 -2.55 -23.23
CA ASP A 186 7.37 -1.31 -23.43
C ASP A 186 8.34 -1.02 -22.27
N ILE A 187 7.97 -1.42 -21.05
CA ILE A 187 8.89 -1.39 -19.90
C ILE A 187 10.10 -2.30 -20.16
N LEU A 188 9.88 -3.53 -20.63
CA LEU A 188 10.96 -4.47 -20.95
C LEU A 188 11.88 -3.96 -22.06
N ASP A 189 11.33 -3.22 -23.03
CA ASP A 189 12.09 -2.61 -24.13
C ASP A 189 12.75 -1.28 -23.75
N GLY A 190 12.58 -0.80 -22.51
CA GLY A 190 13.13 0.48 -22.04
C GLY A 190 12.56 1.71 -22.75
N LYS A 191 11.29 1.68 -23.16
CA LYS A 191 10.63 2.76 -23.87
C LYS A 191 9.27 3.11 -23.28
N ARG A 192 8.84 4.37 -23.49
CA ARG A 192 7.50 4.79 -23.13
C ARG A 192 6.42 4.11 -23.96
N THR A 193 5.21 4.01 -23.44
CA THR A 193 4.02 3.70 -24.22
C THR A 193 3.41 4.99 -24.79
N TRP A 194 2.91 4.91 -26.04
CA TRP A 194 2.17 5.99 -26.68
C TRP A 194 0.70 5.63 -26.80
N ASP A 195 -0.18 6.61 -26.97
CA ASP A 195 -1.62 6.39 -27.15
C ASP A 195 -1.95 5.45 -28.32
N LYS A 196 -1.13 5.45 -29.35
CA LYS A 196 -1.29 4.55 -30.49
C LYS A 196 -1.15 3.08 -30.05
N GLU A 197 -0.13 2.77 -29.26
CA GLU A 197 0.11 1.42 -28.76
C GLU A 197 -1.01 0.97 -27.79
N LEU A 198 -1.53 1.87 -26.96
CA LEU A 198 -2.68 1.56 -26.08
C LEU A 198 -3.93 1.24 -26.91
N ARG A 199 -4.24 2.02 -27.94
CA ARG A 199 -5.39 1.76 -28.81
C ARG A 199 -5.30 0.47 -29.61
N GLN A 200 -4.09 -0.03 -29.84
CA GLN A 200 -3.82 -1.28 -30.55
C GLN A 200 -3.64 -2.49 -29.63
N SER A 201 -3.64 -2.27 -28.31
CA SER A 201 -3.46 -3.32 -27.31
C SER A 201 -4.75 -4.18 -27.20
N ASN A 202 -4.56 -5.48 -26.94
CA ASN A 202 -5.67 -6.38 -26.64
C ASN A 202 -6.24 -6.18 -25.22
N VAL A 203 -5.48 -5.51 -24.33
CA VAL A 203 -5.95 -5.04 -23.02
C VAL A 203 -6.36 -3.58 -23.16
N ALA A 204 -7.65 -3.32 -23.26
CA ALA A 204 -8.16 -1.95 -23.30
C ALA A 204 -8.17 -1.34 -21.88
N PRO A 205 -7.56 -0.15 -21.68
CA PRO A 205 -7.56 0.52 -20.38
C PRO A 205 -8.96 0.75 -19.84
N THR A 206 -9.24 0.35 -18.58
CA THR A 206 -10.53 0.66 -17.92
C THR A 206 -10.54 2.02 -17.24
N LEU A 207 -9.39 2.62 -16.96
CA LEU A 207 -9.23 4.02 -16.56
C LEU A 207 -8.98 4.87 -17.82
N ALA A 208 -10.06 5.45 -18.36
CA ALA A 208 -10.02 6.16 -19.64
C ALA A 208 -9.13 7.42 -19.63
N ASP A 209 -8.99 8.06 -18.47
CA ASP A 209 -8.22 9.30 -18.30
C ASP A 209 -6.74 9.03 -17.95
N ALA A 210 -6.29 7.77 -17.94
CA ALA A 210 -4.89 7.45 -17.70
C ALA A 210 -4.01 7.91 -18.89
N VAL A 211 -2.88 8.51 -18.58
CA VAL A 211 -1.96 9.10 -19.55
C VAL A 211 -0.92 8.07 -19.96
N ALA A 212 -0.83 7.79 -21.26
CA ALA A 212 0.22 6.93 -21.81
C ALA A 212 1.62 7.54 -21.58
N GLY A 213 2.51 6.80 -20.94
CA GLY A 213 3.80 7.37 -20.56
C GLY A 213 4.87 6.34 -20.23
N ASP A 214 5.85 6.79 -19.47
CA ASP A 214 6.95 6.00 -18.93
C ASP A 214 6.93 6.08 -17.41
N ILE A 215 6.42 5.06 -16.75
CA ILE A 215 6.39 4.98 -15.28
C ILE A 215 7.78 4.75 -14.68
N THR A 216 8.73 4.23 -15.47
CA THR A 216 10.09 3.97 -14.99
C THR A 216 10.88 5.25 -14.76
N ALA A 217 10.48 6.36 -15.39
CA ALA A 217 11.09 7.66 -15.19
C ALA A 217 10.81 8.28 -13.80
N ALA A 218 9.76 7.82 -13.11
CA ALA A 218 9.37 8.32 -11.78
C ALA A 218 9.54 7.29 -10.67
N MET A 219 9.35 6.02 -10.99
CA MET A 219 9.40 4.95 -10.00
C MET A 219 10.85 4.63 -9.58
N PRO A 220 11.09 4.39 -8.27
CA PRO A 220 12.42 4.01 -7.81
C PRO A 220 12.90 2.73 -8.52
N TYR A 221 14.14 2.77 -9.05
CA TYR A 221 14.76 1.64 -9.76
C TYR A 221 14.61 0.32 -9.01
N ARG A 222 14.91 0.30 -7.71
CA ARG A 222 14.77 -0.90 -6.87
C ARG A 222 13.33 -1.44 -6.84
N ALA A 223 12.34 -0.55 -6.75
CA ALA A 223 10.93 -0.96 -6.74
C ALA A 223 10.53 -1.56 -8.09
N MET A 224 10.85 -0.89 -9.20
CA MET A 224 10.54 -1.37 -10.55
C MET A 224 11.21 -2.69 -10.88
N THR A 225 12.50 -2.86 -10.55
CA THR A 225 13.21 -4.13 -10.76
C THR A 225 12.55 -5.28 -10.00
N ASN A 226 12.19 -5.06 -8.73
CA ASN A 226 11.48 -6.09 -7.96
C ASN A 226 10.08 -6.39 -8.54
N ILE A 227 9.34 -5.37 -8.98
CA ILE A 227 8.01 -5.54 -9.58
C ILE A 227 8.10 -6.32 -10.90
N VAL A 228 8.99 -5.93 -11.80
CA VAL A 228 9.19 -6.62 -13.09
C VAL A 228 9.54 -8.09 -12.87
N ASN A 229 10.53 -8.37 -12.02
CA ASN A 229 10.97 -9.75 -11.76
C ASN A 229 9.90 -10.57 -11.02
N PHE A 230 9.08 -9.93 -10.18
CA PHE A 230 7.93 -10.59 -9.56
C PHE A 230 6.86 -10.94 -10.61
N MET A 231 6.55 -10.04 -11.52
CA MET A 231 5.56 -10.29 -12.58
C MET A 231 6.00 -11.44 -13.50
N LEU A 232 7.28 -11.46 -13.89
CA LEU A 232 7.85 -12.56 -14.69
C LEU A 232 7.75 -13.90 -13.95
N ALA A 233 8.02 -13.92 -12.63
CA ALA A 233 7.87 -15.14 -11.83
C ALA A 233 6.40 -15.55 -11.63
N VAL A 234 5.46 -14.60 -11.56
CA VAL A 234 4.02 -14.89 -11.52
C VAL A 234 3.55 -15.49 -12.85
N ASP A 235 4.11 -15.06 -13.97
CA ASP A 235 3.77 -15.57 -15.31
C ASP A 235 4.02 -17.09 -15.45
N GLU A 236 4.99 -17.64 -14.71
CA GLU A 236 5.24 -19.08 -14.68
C GLU A 236 4.08 -19.90 -14.08
N VAL A 237 3.28 -19.29 -13.19
CA VAL A 237 2.15 -19.93 -12.51
C VAL A 237 0.79 -19.43 -13.00
N VAL A 238 0.77 -18.25 -13.60
CA VAL A 238 -0.40 -17.62 -14.24
C VAL A 238 0.02 -17.14 -15.63
N PRO A 239 0.08 -18.03 -16.63
CA PRO A 239 0.56 -17.69 -17.98
C PRO A 239 -0.22 -16.55 -18.61
N GLY A 240 0.50 -15.54 -19.12
CA GLY A 240 -0.06 -14.32 -19.70
C GLY A 240 -0.13 -13.15 -18.72
N PHE A 241 0.19 -13.34 -17.44
CA PHE A 241 0.23 -12.25 -16.45
C PHE A 241 1.28 -11.18 -16.80
N ALA A 242 2.44 -11.60 -17.30
CA ALA A 242 3.51 -10.73 -17.79
C ALA A 242 3.53 -10.61 -19.33
N ALA A 243 2.35 -10.75 -19.97
CA ALA A 243 2.26 -10.52 -21.42
C ALA A 243 2.64 -9.09 -21.78
N ARG A 244 3.14 -8.89 -23.00
CA ARG A 244 3.60 -7.57 -23.48
C ARG A 244 2.52 -6.49 -23.43
N GLU A 245 1.25 -6.88 -23.58
CA GLU A 245 0.05 -6.02 -23.57
C GLU A 245 -0.51 -5.76 -22.17
N THR A 246 -0.04 -6.47 -21.13
CA THR A 246 -0.41 -6.19 -19.75
C THR A 246 -0.17 -4.73 -19.40
N LEU A 247 -1.16 -4.07 -18.81
CA LEU A 247 -1.07 -2.65 -18.47
C LEU A 247 -0.66 -2.46 -17.02
N LEU A 248 0.24 -1.53 -16.80
CA LEU A 248 0.67 -1.08 -15.48
C LEU A 248 0.29 0.39 -15.31
N TYR A 249 -0.38 0.69 -14.21
CA TYR A 249 -0.76 2.06 -13.82
C TYR A 249 0.02 2.48 -12.59
N SER A 250 0.48 3.71 -12.55
CA SER A 250 1.28 4.28 -11.47
C SER A 250 0.82 5.70 -11.11
N PRO A 251 0.91 6.10 -9.83
CA PRO A 251 1.45 5.36 -8.69
C PRO A 251 0.38 4.59 -7.91
N GLU A 252 0.66 3.36 -7.49
CA GLU A 252 -0.09 2.67 -6.43
C GLU A 252 0.72 2.81 -5.12
N LEU A 253 0.16 3.52 -4.14
CA LEU A 253 0.85 3.79 -2.88
C LEU A 253 0.03 3.27 -1.71
N LYS A 254 0.68 2.59 -0.76
CA LYS A 254 0.06 2.22 0.51
C LYS A 254 0.92 2.72 1.66
N PHE A 255 0.34 3.64 2.40
CA PHE A 255 0.92 4.18 3.61
C PHE A 255 0.43 3.39 4.81
N TYR A 256 1.33 3.18 5.76
CA TYR A 256 1.02 2.56 7.05
C TYR A 256 1.32 3.59 8.13
N SER A 257 0.44 3.69 9.13
CA SER A 257 0.71 4.53 10.28
C SER A 257 1.93 4.04 11.06
N ASN A 258 2.46 4.92 11.91
CA ASN A 258 3.61 4.61 12.75
C ASN A 258 3.33 3.38 13.63
N ARG A 259 4.37 2.59 13.84
CA ARG A 259 4.35 1.48 14.79
C ARG A 259 4.71 2.02 16.16
N VAL A 260 3.75 2.08 17.03
CA VAL A 260 3.94 2.54 18.41
C VAL A 260 4.11 1.33 19.32
N ASP A 261 5.04 1.41 20.26
CA ASP A 261 5.24 0.37 21.25
C ASP A 261 4.06 0.38 22.25
N MET A 262 3.37 -0.76 22.32
CA MET A 262 2.22 -0.97 23.18
C MET A 262 2.15 -2.41 23.65
N ASP A 263 1.47 -2.62 24.77
CA ASP A 263 1.24 -3.97 25.28
C ASP A 263 0.11 -4.72 24.52
N ALA A 264 -0.12 -5.98 24.91
CA ALA A 264 -1.16 -6.82 24.33
C ALA A 264 -2.60 -6.28 24.54
N ARG A 265 -2.79 -5.31 25.43
CA ARG A 265 -4.05 -4.62 25.69
C ARG A 265 -4.10 -3.23 25.05
N PHE A 266 -3.21 -2.96 24.10
CA PHE A 266 -3.10 -1.68 23.38
C PHE A 266 -2.75 -0.47 24.24
N ARG A 267 -2.18 -0.67 25.43
CA ARG A 267 -1.76 0.42 26.32
C ARG A 267 -0.35 0.89 25.96
N THR A 268 -0.16 2.20 25.94
CA THR A 268 1.15 2.83 25.77
C THR A 268 1.88 2.92 27.11
N SER A 269 3.08 3.53 27.12
CA SER A 269 3.82 3.90 28.34
C SER A 269 3.08 4.95 29.17
N VAL A 270 2.16 5.73 28.57
CA VAL A 270 1.35 6.73 29.27
C VAL A 270 0.09 6.04 29.82
N SER A 271 -0.09 6.04 31.14
CA SER A 271 -1.24 5.42 31.78
C SER A 271 -2.56 6.03 31.29
N GLY A 272 -3.57 5.20 30.99
CA GLY A 272 -4.87 5.66 30.47
C GLY A 272 -4.87 6.03 28.97
N LEU A 273 -3.72 5.97 28.29
CA LEU A 273 -3.65 6.19 26.83
C LEU A 273 -3.52 4.87 26.09
N LEU A 274 -4.53 4.57 25.25
CA LEU A 274 -4.59 3.39 24.40
C LEU A 274 -4.53 3.78 22.94
N LEU A 275 -4.02 2.88 22.11
CA LEU A 275 -3.98 3.07 20.65
C LEU A 275 -4.89 2.04 19.97
N GLY A 276 -5.85 2.53 19.18
CA GLY A 276 -6.66 1.69 18.30
C GLY A 276 -5.81 1.12 17.18
N ARG A 277 -5.82 -0.20 17.02
CA ARG A 277 -5.05 -0.90 16.03
C ARG A 277 -5.70 -0.78 14.65
N PHE A 278 -5.00 -0.16 13.71
CA PHE A 278 -5.38 -0.14 12.30
C PHE A 278 -4.41 -0.91 11.40
N GLU A 279 -3.68 -1.92 11.89
CA GLU A 279 -3.07 -2.96 11.06
C GLU A 279 -2.47 -4.09 11.92
N ARG A 280 -2.41 -5.31 11.32
CA ARG A 280 -1.77 -6.47 11.93
C ARG A 280 -0.37 -6.11 12.42
N VAL A 281 -0.19 -6.02 13.70
CA VAL A 281 1.10 -6.29 14.31
C VAL A 281 1.38 -7.76 14.07
N ASP A 282 2.44 -8.09 13.36
CA ASP A 282 2.99 -9.43 13.43
C ASP A 282 3.34 -9.69 14.90
N ALA A 283 2.55 -10.51 15.56
CA ALA A 283 2.75 -10.94 16.94
C ALA A 283 3.95 -11.92 17.04
N ARG A 284 5.07 -11.57 16.39
CA ARG A 284 6.32 -12.33 16.38
C ARG A 284 7.52 -11.45 16.69
N ALA A 285 7.48 -10.81 17.83
CA ALA A 285 8.66 -10.13 18.35
C ALA A 285 8.95 -10.47 19.82
N HIS A 286 8.38 -11.55 20.36
CA HIS A 286 8.78 -12.13 21.62
C HIS A 286 8.43 -13.62 21.66
N ASP A 287 9.10 -14.43 20.85
CA ASP A 287 9.36 -15.82 21.19
C ASP A 287 10.72 -16.19 20.60
N GLY A 288 11.68 -16.32 21.51
CA GLY A 288 12.93 -16.98 21.23
C GLY A 288 12.68 -18.41 20.80
N GLU A 289 13.55 -18.85 19.95
CA GLU A 289 13.85 -20.25 19.59
C GLU A 289 12.88 -21.32 20.13
N ARG A 290 12.06 -21.85 19.23
CA ARG A 290 11.67 -23.26 19.32
C ARG A 290 11.65 -23.87 17.91
N ASP A 291 12.61 -24.75 17.68
CA ASP A 291 12.59 -25.79 16.67
C ASP A 291 11.26 -26.56 16.70
N GLY A 292 10.68 -26.80 15.53
CA GLY A 292 9.48 -27.60 15.43
C GLY A 292 9.07 -27.88 13.97
N ARG A 293 9.60 -28.94 13.42
CA ARG A 293 9.21 -29.52 12.13
C ARG A 293 7.70 -29.77 12.09
N SER A 294 7.00 -29.24 11.08
CA SER A 294 5.80 -29.90 10.55
C SER A 294 5.75 -29.67 9.03
N GLY A 295 5.72 -30.78 8.30
CA GLY A 295 5.72 -30.83 6.85
C GLY A 295 4.37 -30.36 6.28
N GLY A 296 4.43 -29.38 5.42
CA GLY A 296 3.37 -28.94 4.53
C GLY A 296 4.02 -28.61 3.19
N GLN A 297 3.52 -29.22 2.14
CA GLN A 297 4.09 -29.31 0.80
C GLN A 297 4.56 -27.96 0.23
N ASP A 298 5.86 -27.90 -0.02
CA ASP A 298 6.65 -26.73 -0.44
C ASP A 298 6.74 -26.68 -1.99
N HIS A 299 5.61 -26.68 -2.69
CA HIS A 299 5.63 -26.59 -4.16
C HIS A 299 5.59 -25.15 -4.70
N GLY A 300 5.06 -24.19 -3.94
CA GLY A 300 5.00 -22.79 -4.35
C GLY A 300 6.28 -21.97 -4.11
N ARG A 301 7.13 -22.38 -3.15
CA ARG A 301 8.37 -21.64 -2.83
C ARG A 301 9.53 -21.89 -3.80
N ARG A 302 9.51 -22.98 -4.55
CA ARG A 302 10.60 -23.33 -5.48
C ARG A 302 10.55 -22.62 -6.81
N ALA A 303 9.38 -22.22 -7.30
CA ALA A 303 9.24 -21.50 -8.57
C ALA A 303 9.76 -20.05 -8.48
N LEU A 304 9.40 -19.33 -7.41
CA LEU A 304 9.75 -17.92 -7.25
C LEU A 304 11.23 -17.62 -6.95
N ASN A 305 12.04 -18.62 -6.62
CA ASN A 305 13.47 -18.45 -6.31
C ASN A 305 14.44 -18.83 -7.46
N ARG A 306 13.95 -19.24 -8.62
CA ARG A 306 14.79 -19.73 -9.73
C ARG A 306 15.05 -18.74 -10.86
N TYR A 307 14.55 -17.51 -10.77
CA TYR A 307 14.83 -16.51 -11.80
C TYR A 307 16.27 -16.03 -11.66
N ASP A 308 17.13 -16.52 -12.54
CA ASP A 308 18.53 -16.12 -12.62
C ASP A 308 18.63 -14.70 -13.17
N ALA A 309 19.50 -13.89 -12.59
CA ALA A 309 19.71 -12.47 -12.90
C ALA A 309 20.18 -12.19 -14.35
N ALA A 310 20.31 -13.23 -15.18
CA ALA A 310 20.84 -13.13 -16.55
C ALA A 310 19.86 -12.51 -17.57
N HIS A 311 18.59 -12.24 -17.19
CA HIS A 311 17.56 -11.74 -18.10
C HIS A 311 16.82 -10.51 -17.57
N THR A 312 17.45 -9.70 -16.74
CA THR A 312 16.87 -8.44 -16.28
C THR A 312 17.07 -7.34 -17.33
N PRO A 313 16.02 -6.67 -17.81
CA PRO A 313 16.15 -5.54 -18.74
C PRO A 313 16.88 -4.33 -18.14
N PHE A 314 17.28 -4.40 -16.88
CA PHE A 314 17.98 -3.36 -16.14
C PHE A 314 19.35 -3.81 -15.61
N ALA A 315 19.97 -4.86 -16.19
CA ALA A 315 21.34 -5.27 -15.85
C ALA A 315 22.35 -4.67 -16.85
#